data_b1f3a051fe903769cbf0bacca525fe73
#
_entry.id   b1f3a051fe903769cbf0bacca525fe73
#
_cell.length_a   1.000
_cell.length_b   1.000
_cell.length_c   1.000
_cell.angle_alpha   90.00
_cell.angle_beta   90.00
_cell.angle_gamma   90.00
#
_symmetry.space_group_name_H-M   'P 1'
#
loop_
_entity.id
_entity.type
_entity.pdbx_description
1 polymer ?
#
loop_
_entity_poly.entity_id
_entity_poly.type
_entity_poly.pdbx_seq_one_letter_code
_entity_poly.pdbx_strand_id
1 'polypeptide(L)'
;MAVHSAVQPVERMNPMTSPILFTWNLNPGRLSVLREICAPLGVPVRPVAPQETGKPLASLGEAAPAPGLMAMPFAGEMLLIAYFPDKLIDRLLAGMKAKGIVIPRKAVLTPTNAGWDSARLFAELSLEAERRSKA
;
A
#
# COMPACT_ATOMS: atom_id res chain seq x y z
N MET A 1 -6.48 -11.34 -19.46
CA MET A 1 -6.59 -10.52 -19.39
C MET A 1 -6.89 -9.87 -19.31
N ALA A 2 -6.62 -9.80 -19.13
CA ALA A 2 -6.83 -8.98 -19.05
C ALA A 2 -7.17 -8.43 -18.96
N VAL A 3 -7.42 -8.14 -18.75
CA VAL A 3 -7.57 -7.42 -18.66
C VAL A 3 -7.97 -7.09 -18.10
N HIS A 4 -8.14 -7.06 -17.59
CA HIS A 4 -8.28 -6.18 -17.25
C HIS A 4 -7.56 -5.50 -17.08
N SER A 5 -7.60 -5.46 -17.24
CA SER A 5 -7.06 -4.76 -17.44
C SER A 5 -5.93 -3.90 -17.13
N ALA A 6 -5.90 -2.69 -16.79
CA ALA A 6 -4.81 -1.77 -16.68
C ALA A 6 -3.89 -2.07 -15.49
N VAL A 7 -4.42 -2.69 -14.47
CA VAL A 7 -3.67 -3.12 -13.29
C VAL A 7 -2.74 -4.28 -13.61
N GLN A 8 -3.18 -5.15 -14.49
CA GLN A 8 -2.43 -6.35 -14.78
C GLN A 8 -1.06 -6.14 -15.40
N PRO A 9 -0.86 -5.15 -16.28
CA PRO A 9 0.48 -4.92 -16.80
C PRO A 9 1.54 -4.65 -15.76
N VAL A 10 1.21 -3.92 -14.68
CA VAL A 10 2.17 -3.67 -13.62
C VAL A 10 2.61 -4.97 -12.96
N GLU A 11 1.66 -5.84 -12.69
CA GLU A 11 1.91 -7.13 -12.06
C GLU A 11 2.74 -8.04 -12.95
N ARG A 12 2.47 -8.06 -14.24
CA ARG A 12 3.06 -9.02 -15.16
C ARG A 12 4.34 -8.58 -15.83
N MET A 13 4.56 -7.30 -15.93
CA MET A 13 5.70 -6.79 -16.68
C MET A 13 7.05 -6.97 -15.99
N ASN A 14 7.03 -7.26 -14.71
CA ASN A 14 8.25 -7.47 -13.96
C ASN A 14 8.17 -8.76 -13.15
N PRO A 15 8.67 -9.88 -13.71
CA PRO A 15 8.59 -11.17 -13.02
C PRO A 15 9.40 -11.20 -11.73
N MET A 16 10.33 -10.24 -11.53
CA MET A 16 11.08 -10.14 -10.28
C MET A 16 10.29 -9.44 -9.17
N THR A 17 9.15 -8.85 -9.51
CA THR A 17 8.36 -8.11 -8.55
C THR A 17 7.36 -9.04 -7.87
N SER A 18 7.44 -9.12 -6.56
CA SER A 18 6.56 -9.97 -5.76
C SER A 18 5.55 -9.12 -5.00
N PRO A 19 4.40 -9.69 -4.63
CA PRO A 19 3.43 -8.96 -3.82
C PRO A 19 4.05 -8.44 -2.54
N ILE A 20 3.75 -7.20 -2.21
CA ILE A 20 4.23 -6.55 -1.00
C ILE A 20 3.20 -5.53 -0.53
N LEU A 21 3.05 -5.40 0.78
CA LEU A 21 2.14 -4.43 1.37
C LEU A 21 2.96 -3.33 2.02
N PHE A 22 2.83 -2.10 1.51
CA PHE A 22 3.48 -0.94 2.10
C PHE A 22 2.53 -0.26 3.07
N THR A 23 3.08 0.21 4.20
CA THR A 23 2.27 0.84 5.24
C THR A 23 2.86 2.20 5.64
N TRP A 24 1.97 3.12 6.04
CA TRP A 24 2.36 4.43 6.56
C TRP A 24 1.68 4.65 7.89
N ASN A 25 2.47 5.03 8.88
CA ASN A 25 1.99 5.51 10.20
C ASN A 25 1.20 4.49 11.04
N LEU A 26 1.38 3.21 10.80
CA LEU A 26 0.75 2.20 11.65
C LEU A 26 1.55 2.02 12.93
N ASN A 27 0.86 1.93 14.08
CA ASN A 27 1.54 1.63 15.32
C ASN A 27 1.97 0.16 15.34
N PRO A 28 2.87 -0.24 16.26
CA PRO A 28 3.38 -1.62 16.28
C PRO A 28 2.29 -2.69 16.42
N GLY A 29 1.24 -2.40 17.18
CA GLY A 29 0.16 -3.37 17.37
C GLY A 29 -0.61 -3.65 16.08
N ARG A 30 -0.98 -2.60 15.38
CA ARG A 30 -1.70 -2.74 14.10
C ARG A 30 -0.81 -3.36 13.04
N LEU A 31 0.46 -2.99 13.03
CA LEU A 31 1.43 -3.56 12.11
C LEU A 31 1.58 -5.06 12.34
N SER A 32 1.61 -5.47 13.61
CA SER A 32 1.68 -6.88 13.98
C SER A 32 0.47 -7.66 13.46
N VAL A 33 -0.74 -7.09 13.57
CA VAL A 33 -1.95 -7.73 13.06
C VAL A 33 -1.87 -7.90 11.54
N LEU A 34 -1.40 -6.89 10.83
CA LEU A 34 -1.25 -7.01 9.38
C LEU A 34 -0.23 -8.08 9.00
N ARG A 35 0.86 -8.19 9.76
CA ARG A 35 1.84 -9.24 9.52
C ARG A 35 1.28 -10.62 9.75
N GLU A 36 0.41 -10.79 10.75
CA GLU A 36 -0.29 -12.06 10.97
C GLU A 36 -1.19 -12.41 9.80
N ILE A 37 -1.89 -11.43 9.26
CA ILE A 37 -2.77 -11.66 8.12
C ILE A 37 -1.95 -12.03 6.87
N CYS A 38 -0.85 -11.34 6.66
CA CYS A 38 -0.06 -11.49 5.42
C CYS A 38 0.89 -12.69 5.45
N ALA A 39 1.28 -13.18 6.63
CA ALA A 39 2.21 -14.30 6.72
C ALA A 39 1.75 -15.54 5.96
N PRO A 40 0.51 -16.04 6.15
CA PRO A 40 0.05 -17.20 5.38
C PRO A 40 -0.14 -16.91 3.90
N LEU A 41 -0.18 -15.64 3.51
CA LEU A 41 -0.30 -15.24 2.11
C LEU A 41 1.07 -15.14 1.43
N GLY A 42 2.14 -15.23 2.20
CA GLY A 42 3.49 -15.09 1.67
C GLY A 42 3.83 -13.65 1.29
N VAL A 43 3.19 -12.67 1.92
CA VAL A 43 3.35 -11.26 1.58
C VAL A 43 4.09 -10.53 2.71
N PRO A 44 5.25 -9.92 2.43
CA PRO A 44 5.90 -9.09 3.42
C PRO A 44 5.15 -7.78 3.63
N VAL A 45 5.19 -7.27 4.86
CA VAL A 45 4.63 -5.97 5.22
C VAL A 45 5.81 -5.04 5.50
N ARG A 46 5.88 -3.93 4.76
CA ARG A 46 7.04 -3.03 4.85
C ARG A 46 6.59 -1.61 5.17
N PRO A 47 6.90 -1.11 6.36
CA PRO A 47 6.63 0.30 6.67
C PRO A 47 7.48 1.21 5.80
N VAL A 48 6.89 2.30 5.33
CA VAL A 48 7.59 3.30 4.52
C VAL A 48 8.22 4.33 5.45
N ALA A 49 9.52 4.58 5.25
CA ALA A 49 10.25 5.55 6.04
C ALA A 49 9.99 6.97 5.52
N PRO A 50 10.07 8.00 6.40
CA PRO A 50 9.88 9.38 5.95
C PRO A 50 10.78 9.78 4.77
N GLN A 51 12.00 9.26 4.72
CA GLN A 51 12.95 9.56 3.65
C GLN A 51 12.51 9.01 2.30
N GLU A 52 11.56 8.10 2.27
CA GLU A 52 11.07 7.49 1.04
C GLU A 52 9.84 8.18 0.49
N THR A 53 9.27 9.12 1.22
CA THR A 53 7.97 9.70 0.86
C THR A 53 7.97 10.51 -0.42
N GLY A 54 9.14 10.98 -0.85
CA GLY A 54 9.25 11.68 -2.13
C GLY A 54 9.47 10.78 -3.33
N LYS A 55 9.67 9.47 -3.11
CA LYS A 55 9.89 8.54 -4.21
C LYS A 55 8.58 8.20 -4.92
N PRO A 56 8.64 7.91 -6.23
CA PRO A 56 7.48 7.34 -6.91
C PRO A 56 7.06 6.03 -6.23
N LEU A 57 5.77 5.78 -6.16
CA LEU A 57 5.26 4.57 -5.51
C LEU A 57 5.86 3.29 -6.09
N ALA A 58 6.09 3.27 -7.40
CA ALA A 58 6.69 2.12 -8.05
C ALA A 58 8.13 1.86 -7.61
N SER A 59 8.79 2.83 -6.98
CA SER A 59 10.18 2.70 -6.53
C SER A 59 10.31 2.34 -5.05
N LEU A 60 9.20 2.21 -4.33
CA LEU A 60 9.25 1.92 -2.89
C LEU A 60 9.84 0.55 -2.56
N GLY A 61 9.83 -0.39 -3.51
CA GLY A 61 10.43 -1.71 -3.29
C GLY A 61 11.95 -1.71 -3.29
N GLU A 62 12.58 -0.62 -3.68
CA GLU A 62 14.03 -0.50 -3.68
C GLU A 62 14.55 -0.29 -2.26
N ALA A 63 15.86 -0.50 -2.07
CA ALA A 63 16.46 -0.36 -0.76
C ALA A 63 16.16 1.01 -0.15
N ALA A 64 15.75 1.02 1.10
CA ALA A 64 15.45 2.25 1.79
C ALA A 64 16.73 3.03 2.11
N PRO A 65 16.70 4.36 2.05
CA PRO A 65 17.86 5.16 2.48
C PRO A 65 18.07 5.02 3.98
N ALA A 66 19.26 5.42 4.44
CA ALA A 66 19.57 5.42 5.86
C ALA A 66 18.57 6.31 6.61
N PRO A 67 18.20 5.94 7.85
CA PRO A 67 17.30 6.78 8.65
C PRO A 67 17.88 8.18 8.85
N GLY A 68 17.00 9.17 8.86
CA GLY A 68 17.38 10.55 9.05
C GLY A 68 16.38 11.26 9.94
N LEU A 69 16.47 12.58 9.98
CA LEU A 69 15.61 13.39 10.84
C LEU A 69 14.33 13.86 10.16
N MET A 70 14.12 13.45 8.92
CA MET A 70 12.93 13.86 8.18
C MET A 70 11.66 13.30 8.82
N ALA A 71 10.67 14.16 8.98
CA ALA A 71 9.38 13.76 9.52
C ALA A 71 8.46 13.28 8.41
N MET A 72 7.53 12.41 8.77
CA MET A 72 6.49 11.96 7.84
C MET A 72 5.61 13.18 7.45
N PRO A 73 5.29 13.35 6.14
CA PRO A 73 4.53 14.53 5.70
C PRO A 73 3.05 14.50 6.07
N PHE A 74 2.55 13.41 6.60
CA PHE A 74 1.17 13.28 7.06
C PHE A 74 1.11 12.30 8.22
N ALA A 75 0.02 12.36 9.00
CA ALA A 75 -0.09 11.55 10.20
C ALA A 75 -1.04 10.35 10.05
N GLY A 76 -1.92 10.37 9.06
CA GLY A 76 -2.92 9.33 8.90
C GLY A 76 -2.37 8.00 8.42
N GLU A 77 -3.04 6.92 8.76
CA GLU A 77 -2.68 5.58 8.31
C GLU A 77 -3.01 5.38 6.84
N MET A 78 -2.16 4.63 6.14
CA MET A 78 -2.38 4.36 4.72
C MET A 78 -1.73 3.02 4.34
N LEU A 79 -2.34 2.32 3.39
CA LEU A 79 -1.79 1.09 2.83
C LEU A 79 -1.67 1.20 1.31
N LEU A 80 -0.63 0.60 0.77
CA LEU A 80 -0.49 0.42 -0.68
C LEU A 80 -0.31 -1.07 -0.96
N ILE A 81 -1.24 -1.63 -1.71
CA ILE A 81 -1.25 -3.04 -2.09
C ILE A 81 -0.54 -3.13 -3.44
N ALA A 82 0.70 -3.62 -3.43
CA ALA A 82 1.55 -3.60 -4.62
C ALA A 82 1.78 -5.00 -5.18
N TYR A 83 1.51 -5.17 -6.47
CA TYR A 83 1.80 -6.38 -7.24
C TYR A 83 1.01 -7.61 -6.79
N PHE A 84 -0.18 -7.40 -6.25
CA PHE A 84 -1.06 -8.48 -5.82
C PHE A 84 -1.94 -8.95 -6.98
N PRO A 85 -2.03 -10.26 -7.22
CA PRO A 85 -3.13 -10.78 -8.05
C PRO A 85 -4.47 -10.53 -7.35
N ASP A 86 -5.55 -10.47 -8.13
CA ASP A 86 -6.88 -10.15 -7.61
C ASP A 86 -7.29 -11.03 -6.43
N LYS A 87 -7.06 -12.35 -6.54
CA LYS A 87 -7.42 -13.27 -5.47
C LYS A 87 -6.67 -12.98 -4.17
N LEU A 88 -5.45 -12.52 -4.29
CA LEU A 88 -4.64 -12.21 -3.12
C LEU A 88 -5.15 -10.92 -2.45
N ILE A 89 -5.61 -9.96 -3.24
CA ILE A 89 -6.25 -8.76 -2.70
C ILE A 89 -7.47 -9.15 -1.88
N ASP A 90 -8.31 -10.03 -2.43
CA ASP A 90 -9.51 -10.49 -1.75
C ASP A 90 -9.18 -11.16 -0.41
N ARG A 91 -8.12 -11.96 -0.39
CA ARG A 91 -7.69 -12.62 0.84
C ARG A 91 -7.19 -11.64 1.88
N LEU A 92 -6.45 -10.62 1.45
CA LEU A 92 -5.98 -9.58 2.35
C LEU A 92 -7.16 -8.86 2.99
N LEU A 93 -8.11 -8.42 2.17
CA LEU A 93 -9.27 -7.69 2.66
C LEU A 93 -10.14 -8.54 3.59
N ALA A 94 -10.32 -9.82 3.24
CA ALA A 94 -11.05 -10.75 4.09
C ALA A 94 -10.35 -10.95 5.44
N GLY A 95 -9.03 -11.05 5.42
CA GLY A 95 -8.25 -11.20 6.66
C GLY A 95 -8.35 -9.96 7.54
N MET A 96 -8.32 -8.78 6.94
CA MET A 96 -8.47 -7.54 7.68
C MET A 96 -9.85 -7.46 8.33
N LYS A 97 -10.87 -7.83 7.59
CA LYS A 97 -12.24 -7.86 8.13
C LYS A 97 -12.36 -8.84 9.27
N ALA A 98 -11.81 -10.04 9.12
CA ALA A 98 -11.86 -11.08 10.14
C ALA A 98 -11.15 -10.67 11.42
N LYS A 99 -10.07 -9.90 11.32
CA LYS A 99 -9.33 -9.41 12.47
C LYS A 99 -9.85 -8.08 13.00
N GLY A 100 -10.85 -7.50 12.35
CA GLY A 100 -11.43 -6.24 12.78
C GLY A 100 -10.54 -5.03 12.63
N ILE A 101 -9.54 -5.09 11.72
CA ILE A 101 -8.66 -3.96 11.47
C ILE A 101 -9.20 -3.15 10.29
N VAL A 102 -9.39 -1.85 10.49
CA VAL A 102 -9.92 -0.95 9.48
C VAL A 102 -8.90 0.14 9.23
N ILE A 103 -8.49 0.28 7.98
CA ILE A 103 -7.59 1.34 7.54
C ILE A 103 -8.27 2.01 6.35
N PRO A 104 -8.82 3.22 6.53
CA PRO A 104 -9.67 3.85 5.51
C PRO A 104 -8.94 4.17 4.21
N ARG A 105 -7.65 4.51 4.29
CA ARG A 105 -6.88 4.88 3.11
C ARG A 105 -6.09 3.69 2.61
N LYS A 106 -6.70 2.97 1.65
CA LYS A 106 -6.08 1.81 1.00
C LYS A 106 -6.08 2.02 -0.50
N ALA A 107 -4.99 1.71 -1.14
CA ALA A 107 -4.89 1.80 -2.61
C ALA A 107 -4.17 0.58 -3.16
N VAL A 108 -4.46 0.27 -4.42
CA VAL A 108 -3.72 -0.73 -5.19
C VAL A 108 -2.79 0.01 -6.12
N LEU A 109 -1.55 -0.44 -6.23
CA LEU A 109 -0.58 0.15 -7.16
C LEU A 109 -1.05 -0.10 -8.59
N THR A 110 -1.18 0.97 -9.37
CA THR A 110 -1.64 0.90 -10.76
C THR A 110 -0.71 1.74 -11.63
N PRO A 111 -0.76 1.59 -12.97
CA PRO A 111 0.00 2.49 -13.84
C PRO A 111 -0.32 3.96 -13.63
N THR A 112 -1.56 4.27 -13.23
CA THR A 112 -1.97 5.65 -12.98
C THR A 112 -1.24 6.26 -11.80
N ASN A 113 -1.14 5.54 -10.68
CA ASN A 113 -0.53 6.10 -9.47
C ASN A 113 0.94 5.73 -9.27
N ALA A 114 1.50 4.90 -10.14
CA ALA A 114 2.88 4.43 -9.98
C ALA A 114 3.90 5.56 -9.91
N GLY A 115 3.64 6.67 -10.58
CA GLY A 115 4.52 7.83 -10.59
C GLY A 115 4.25 8.84 -9.47
N TRP A 116 3.21 8.63 -8.68
CA TRP A 116 2.87 9.53 -7.57
C TRP A 116 3.80 9.28 -6.40
N ASP A 117 4.03 10.30 -5.57
CA ASP A 117 4.71 10.08 -4.30
C ASP A 117 3.69 9.79 -3.20
N SER A 118 4.19 9.53 -1.99
CA SER A 118 3.34 9.16 -0.86
C SER A 118 2.36 10.27 -0.49
N ALA A 119 2.81 11.52 -0.51
CA ALA A 119 1.96 12.66 -0.14
C ALA A 119 0.80 12.81 -1.11
N ARG A 120 1.04 12.64 -2.40
CA ARG A 120 -0.03 12.71 -3.39
C ARG A 120 -1.04 11.59 -3.22
N LEU A 121 -0.55 10.37 -2.98
CA LEU A 121 -1.45 9.24 -2.75
C LEU A 121 -2.34 9.52 -1.54
N PHE A 122 -1.75 9.99 -0.45
CA PHE A 122 -2.51 10.32 0.76
C PHE A 122 -3.57 11.38 0.49
N ALA A 123 -3.20 12.44 -0.26
CA ALA A 123 -4.13 13.51 -0.60
C ALA A 123 -5.29 13.01 -1.45
N GLU A 124 -5.01 12.19 -2.46
CA GLU A 124 -6.05 11.65 -3.34
C GLU A 124 -7.01 10.73 -2.58
N LEU A 125 -6.48 9.87 -1.72
CA LEU A 125 -7.33 8.98 -0.93
C LEU A 125 -8.15 9.76 0.11
N SER A 126 -7.61 10.84 0.63
CA SER A 126 -8.34 11.69 1.57
C SER A 126 -9.51 12.39 0.88
N LEU A 127 -9.32 12.84 -0.36
CA LEU A 127 -10.40 13.43 -1.15
C LEU A 127 -11.49 12.41 -1.44
N GLU A 128 -11.13 11.18 -1.76
CA GLU A 128 -12.11 10.12 -1.99
C GLU A 128 -12.92 9.85 -0.73
N ALA A 129 -12.26 9.79 0.43
CA ALA A 129 -12.94 9.56 1.70
C ALA A 129 -13.92 10.70 2.00
N GLU A 130 -13.53 11.93 1.70
CA GLU A 130 -14.40 13.08 1.87
C GLU A 130 -15.63 13.00 1.00
N ARG A 131 -15.45 12.63 -0.27
CA ARG A 131 -16.57 12.50 -1.20
C ARG A 131 -17.54 11.41 -0.74
N ARG A 132 -17.03 10.30 -0.26
CA ARG A 132 -17.89 9.21 0.25
C ARG A 132 -18.67 9.65 1.48
N SER A 133 -18.05 10.45 2.36
CA SER A 133 -18.70 10.98 3.55
C SER A 133 -19.88 11.86 3.23
N LYS A 134 -19.78 12.58 2.11
CA LYS A 134 -20.82 13.55 1.70
C LYS A 134 -21.92 12.90 0.85
N ALA A 135 -21.70 11.70 0.38
CA ALA A 135 -22.64 11.04 -0.53
C ALA A 135 -23.89 10.50 0.17
#